data_8b9cc577503f756c2d4633e70e0b37d0
#
_entry.id   8b9cc577503f756c2d4633e70e0b37d0
#
_cell.length_a   1.000
_cell.length_b   1.000
_cell.length_c   1.000
_cell.angle_alpha   90.00
_cell.angle_beta   90.00
_cell.angle_gamma   90.00
#
_symmetry.space_group_name_H-M   'P 1'
#
loop_
_entity.id
_entity.type
_entity.pdbx_description
1 polymer ?
#
loop_
_entity_poly.entity_id
_entity_poly.type
_entity_poly.pdbx_seq_one_letter_code
_entity_poly.pdbx_strand_id
1 'polypeptide(L)'
;LRFHAGIWPAMLMALDLPLPKVLLVHGFINVGGAKMGKSLGNGVGPADIIPHYGVEAFRYYFLRHVPTQDDGDFTWEKFEAAYNGELGNDLGNLVQRVAKMVQSYQAGVIGDAPQAEHDMGPYRHFMESFAFNQAMDEIWQIVRSLNQYIERVQPWQVAKKRAKDPEAEAHLGEILAYACGTLLQVSDMLRPFMPQTAEKIH
;
A
#
# COMPACT_ATOMS: atom_id res chain seq x y z
N LEU A 1 -24.53 -11.77 13.28
CA LEU A 1 -24.65 -10.58 14.15
C LEU A 1 -25.17 -10.89 15.56
N ARG A 2 -26.14 -11.79 15.77
CA ARG A 2 -26.76 -12.04 17.08
C ARG A 2 -25.73 -12.36 18.19
N PHE A 3 -24.73 -13.18 17.90
CA PHE A 3 -23.71 -13.56 18.90
C PHE A 3 -22.78 -12.40 19.24
N HIS A 4 -22.26 -11.68 18.26
CA HIS A 4 -21.28 -10.61 18.46
C HIS A 4 -21.91 -9.27 18.89
N ALA A 5 -23.16 -8.99 18.47
CA ALA A 5 -23.83 -7.72 18.78
C ALA A 5 -24.84 -7.82 19.92
N GLY A 6 -25.20 -9.04 20.38
CA GLY A 6 -26.16 -9.24 21.46
C GLY A 6 -25.56 -10.07 22.60
N ILE A 7 -25.28 -11.35 22.36
CA ILE A 7 -24.89 -12.29 23.43
C ILE A 7 -23.52 -11.92 24.02
N TRP A 8 -22.51 -11.66 23.18
CA TRP A 8 -21.17 -11.31 23.65
C TRP A 8 -21.13 -9.99 24.46
N PRO A 9 -21.72 -8.88 24.05
CA PRO A 9 -21.85 -7.69 24.89
C PRO A 9 -22.59 -7.97 26.23
N ALA A 10 -23.64 -8.75 26.21
CA ALA A 10 -24.34 -9.12 27.43
C ALA A 10 -23.46 -9.93 28.42
N MET A 11 -22.60 -10.82 27.90
CA MET A 11 -21.60 -11.53 28.69
C MET A 11 -20.56 -10.59 29.29
N LEU A 12 -20.05 -9.63 28.48
CA LEU A 12 -19.12 -8.63 28.97
C LEU A 12 -19.72 -7.77 30.08
N MET A 13 -20.96 -7.33 29.90
CA MET A 13 -21.69 -6.58 30.94
C MET A 13 -21.88 -7.39 32.24
N ALA A 14 -22.21 -8.67 32.12
CA ALA A 14 -22.38 -9.55 33.29
C ALA A 14 -21.06 -9.79 34.04
N LEU A 15 -19.93 -9.62 33.40
CA LEU A 15 -18.60 -9.76 33.97
C LEU A 15 -17.95 -8.41 34.35
N ASP A 16 -18.68 -7.30 34.22
CA ASP A 16 -18.19 -5.94 34.45
C ASP A 16 -16.96 -5.61 33.61
N LEU A 17 -16.92 -6.12 32.36
CA LEU A 17 -15.86 -5.88 31.40
C LEU A 17 -16.27 -4.77 30.43
N PRO A 18 -15.27 -4.00 29.87
CA PRO A 18 -15.56 -2.92 28.92
C PRO A 18 -16.15 -3.47 27.63
N LEU A 19 -17.16 -2.76 27.10
CA LEU A 19 -17.78 -3.08 25.81
C LEU A 19 -16.90 -2.64 24.64
N PRO A 20 -16.96 -3.35 23.50
CA PRO A 20 -16.31 -2.88 22.25
C PRO A 20 -16.94 -1.56 21.82
N LYS A 21 -16.10 -0.62 21.38
CA LYS A 21 -16.58 0.67 20.86
C LYS A 21 -17.20 0.55 19.47
N VAL A 22 -16.71 -0.40 18.67
CA VAL A 22 -17.15 -0.63 17.29
C VAL A 22 -17.21 -2.12 17.01
N LEU A 23 -18.26 -2.54 16.32
CA LEU A 23 -18.38 -3.86 15.71
C LEU A 23 -18.28 -3.70 14.19
N LEU A 24 -17.13 -4.01 13.62
CA LEU A 24 -16.96 -4.01 12.18
C LEU A 24 -17.54 -5.28 11.57
N VAL A 25 -18.47 -5.11 10.63
CA VAL A 25 -19.03 -6.20 9.83
C VAL A 25 -18.53 -6.04 8.41
N HIS A 26 -17.77 -7.00 7.94
CA HIS A 26 -17.28 -7.03 6.56
C HIS A 26 -18.19 -7.90 5.67
N GLY A 27 -18.12 -7.67 4.36
CA GLY A 27 -18.81 -8.46 3.34
C GLY A 27 -18.24 -9.88 3.19
N PHE A 28 -18.88 -10.70 2.38
CA PHE A 28 -18.38 -12.03 2.04
C PHE A 28 -17.26 -11.96 1.00
N ILE A 29 -16.39 -12.96 1.02
CA ILE A 29 -15.42 -13.18 -0.04
C ILE A 29 -15.97 -14.28 -0.93
N ASN A 30 -16.26 -13.94 -2.17
CA ASN A 30 -16.64 -14.87 -3.22
C ASN A 30 -15.40 -15.34 -3.98
N VAL A 31 -15.50 -16.45 -4.67
CA VAL A 31 -14.43 -16.98 -5.53
C VAL A 31 -15.03 -17.26 -6.90
N GLY A 32 -14.62 -16.48 -7.90
CA GLY A 32 -15.16 -16.60 -9.26
C GLY A 32 -16.67 -16.36 -9.34
N GLY A 33 -17.18 -15.37 -8.59
CA GLY A 33 -18.60 -15.02 -8.52
C GLY A 33 -19.46 -15.97 -7.69
N ALA A 34 -18.91 -17.05 -7.14
CA ALA A 34 -19.63 -17.99 -6.28
C ALA A 34 -19.23 -17.83 -4.81
N LYS A 35 -20.19 -17.98 -3.90
CA LYS A 35 -19.90 -17.92 -2.45
C LYS A 35 -18.84 -18.96 -2.09
N MET A 36 -17.78 -18.54 -1.41
CA MET A 36 -16.75 -19.43 -0.90
C MET A 36 -17.37 -20.42 0.10
N GLY A 37 -17.14 -21.73 -0.11
CA GLY A 37 -17.67 -22.75 0.79
C GLY A 37 -16.85 -24.04 0.75
N LYS A 38 -16.64 -24.64 1.94
CA LYS A 38 -15.94 -25.93 2.05
C LYS A 38 -16.61 -27.04 1.24
N SER A 39 -17.94 -27.04 1.17
CA SER A 39 -18.72 -28.01 0.41
C SER A 39 -18.61 -27.86 -1.11
N LEU A 40 -18.23 -26.67 -1.58
CA LEU A 40 -18.03 -26.39 -3.00
C LEU A 40 -16.59 -26.60 -3.47
N GLY A 41 -15.66 -26.85 -2.53
CA GLY A 41 -14.25 -27.06 -2.86
C GLY A 41 -13.55 -25.84 -3.51
N ASN A 42 -14.20 -24.67 -3.50
CA ASN A 42 -13.71 -23.45 -4.11
C ASN A 42 -13.03 -22.49 -3.09
N GLY A 43 -12.74 -23.01 -1.89
CA GLY A 43 -12.08 -22.20 -0.86
C GLY A 43 -10.65 -21.86 -1.26
N VAL A 44 -10.31 -20.56 -1.22
CA VAL A 44 -8.94 -20.07 -1.32
C VAL A 44 -8.61 -19.39 -0.02
N GLY A 45 -7.52 -19.80 0.61
CA GLY A 45 -7.13 -19.30 1.92
C GLY A 45 -5.66 -18.89 2.00
N PRO A 46 -5.23 -18.40 3.16
CA PRO A 46 -3.83 -18.02 3.40
C PRO A 46 -2.84 -19.16 3.07
N ALA A 47 -3.22 -20.43 3.33
CA ALA A 47 -2.38 -21.58 3.08
C ALA A 47 -2.10 -21.84 1.58
N ASP A 48 -2.96 -21.36 0.70
CA ASP A 48 -2.83 -21.51 -0.75
C ASP A 48 -1.98 -20.39 -1.37
N ILE A 49 -1.99 -19.19 -0.77
CA ILE A 49 -1.36 -18.00 -1.33
C ILE A 49 0.01 -17.72 -0.68
N ILE A 50 0.09 -17.74 0.66
CA ILE A 50 1.28 -17.30 1.39
C ILE A 50 2.56 -18.06 1.04
N PRO A 51 2.56 -19.40 0.85
CA PRO A 51 3.78 -20.13 0.50
C PRO A 51 4.41 -19.70 -0.83
N HIS A 52 3.62 -19.15 -1.75
CA HIS A 52 4.07 -18.78 -3.10
C HIS A 52 4.33 -17.29 -3.26
N TYR A 53 3.55 -16.44 -2.59
CA TYR A 53 3.55 -14.99 -2.80
C TYR A 53 3.93 -14.18 -1.54
N GLY A 54 3.99 -14.83 -0.39
CA GLY A 54 4.26 -14.19 0.90
C GLY A 54 3.02 -13.57 1.55
N VAL A 55 3.13 -13.31 2.85
CA VAL A 55 2.03 -12.81 3.68
C VAL A 55 1.58 -11.40 3.28
N GLU A 56 2.51 -10.56 2.84
CA GLU A 56 2.20 -9.17 2.51
C GLU A 56 1.45 -9.03 1.18
N ALA A 57 1.74 -9.88 0.20
CA ALA A 57 0.95 -9.94 -1.04
C ALA A 57 -0.49 -10.40 -0.76
N PHE A 58 -0.67 -11.38 0.15
CA PHE A 58 -1.98 -11.79 0.62
C PHE A 58 -2.72 -10.61 1.29
N ARG A 59 -2.10 -9.96 2.29
CA ARG A 59 -2.69 -8.80 2.98
C ARG A 59 -3.04 -7.67 2.02
N TYR A 60 -2.11 -7.34 1.13
CA TYR A 60 -2.29 -6.33 0.11
C TYR A 60 -3.56 -6.55 -0.72
N TYR A 61 -3.69 -7.74 -1.30
CA TYR A 61 -4.82 -8.05 -2.17
C TYR A 61 -6.16 -7.93 -1.43
N PHE A 62 -6.27 -8.58 -0.27
CA PHE A 62 -7.53 -8.62 0.48
C PHE A 62 -7.90 -7.28 1.13
N LEU A 63 -6.94 -6.42 1.43
CA LEU A 63 -7.21 -5.10 1.99
C LEU A 63 -7.44 -4.02 0.92
N ARG A 64 -6.97 -4.26 -0.31
CA ARG A 64 -7.11 -3.31 -1.40
C ARG A 64 -8.23 -3.67 -2.39
N HIS A 65 -8.32 -4.92 -2.79
CA HIS A 65 -9.21 -5.37 -3.85
C HIS A 65 -10.52 -6.01 -3.35
N VAL A 66 -10.61 -6.26 -2.04
CA VAL A 66 -11.84 -6.72 -1.41
C VAL A 66 -12.40 -5.58 -0.57
N PRO A 67 -13.55 -4.99 -0.94
CA PRO A 67 -14.17 -3.92 -0.16
C PRO A 67 -14.47 -4.38 1.26
N THR A 68 -14.23 -3.52 2.25
CA THR A 68 -14.46 -3.90 3.65
C THR A 68 -15.95 -4.05 3.95
N GLN A 69 -16.80 -3.21 3.36
CA GLN A 69 -18.24 -3.14 3.69
C GLN A 69 -19.12 -3.92 2.71
N ASP A 70 -18.61 -4.29 1.54
CA ASP A 70 -19.32 -5.01 0.50
C ASP A 70 -18.72 -6.38 0.25
N ASP A 71 -19.43 -7.22 -0.50
CA ASP A 71 -18.91 -8.51 -0.95
C ASP A 71 -17.77 -8.33 -1.95
N GLY A 72 -16.68 -9.04 -1.75
CA GLY A 72 -15.56 -9.08 -2.68
C GLY A 72 -15.49 -10.38 -3.46
N ASP A 73 -14.75 -10.36 -4.57
CA ASP A 73 -14.55 -11.53 -5.42
C ASP A 73 -13.06 -11.77 -5.66
N PHE A 74 -12.59 -12.95 -5.30
CA PHE A 74 -11.24 -13.41 -5.55
C PHE A 74 -11.19 -14.24 -6.83
N THR A 75 -10.23 -13.96 -7.69
CA THR A 75 -9.76 -14.88 -8.73
C THR A 75 -8.24 -14.85 -8.81
N TRP A 76 -7.61 -15.94 -9.25
CA TRP A 76 -6.15 -15.99 -9.40
C TRP A 76 -5.66 -14.96 -10.42
N GLU A 77 -6.39 -14.74 -11.50
CA GLU A 77 -6.04 -13.76 -12.52
C GLU A 77 -6.00 -12.34 -11.94
N LYS A 78 -6.99 -11.96 -11.13
CA LYS A 78 -7.02 -10.64 -10.46
C LYS A 78 -5.88 -10.51 -9.46
N PHE A 79 -5.62 -11.59 -8.68
CA PHE A 79 -4.55 -11.59 -7.71
C PHE A 79 -3.17 -11.44 -8.37
N GLU A 80 -2.88 -12.22 -9.40
CA GLU A 80 -1.61 -12.16 -10.12
C GLU A 80 -1.43 -10.84 -10.88
N ALA A 81 -2.50 -10.30 -11.45
CA ALA A 81 -2.49 -8.98 -12.08
C ALA A 81 -2.14 -7.87 -11.06
N ALA A 82 -2.72 -7.90 -9.87
CA ALA A 82 -2.40 -6.95 -8.80
C ALA A 82 -0.98 -7.14 -8.28
N TYR A 83 -0.55 -8.38 -8.04
CA TYR A 83 0.79 -8.71 -7.59
C TYR A 83 1.88 -8.23 -8.56
N ASN A 84 1.75 -8.57 -9.84
CA ASN A 84 2.74 -8.21 -10.85
C ASN A 84 2.65 -6.72 -11.25
N GLY A 85 1.44 -6.22 -11.47
CA GLY A 85 1.20 -4.86 -11.93
C GLY A 85 1.46 -3.83 -10.83
N GLU A 86 0.77 -3.95 -9.72
CA GLU A 86 0.78 -2.92 -8.70
C GLU A 86 1.99 -3.06 -7.76
N LEU A 87 2.21 -4.25 -7.18
CA LEU A 87 3.35 -4.44 -6.27
C LEU A 87 4.68 -4.50 -7.03
N GLY A 88 4.74 -5.26 -8.12
CA GLY A 88 5.97 -5.40 -8.89
C GLY A 88 6.30 -4.15 -9.71
N ASN A 89 5.41 -3.79 -10.61
CA ASN A 89 5.71 -2.72 -11.59
C ASN A 89 5.52 -1.32 -11.02
N ASP A 90 4.39 -1.03 -10.34
CA ASP A 90 4.15 0.32 -9.87
C ASP A 90 5.04 0.68 -8.67
N LEU A 91 5.05 -0.15 -7.61
CA LEU A 91 5.78 0.16 -6.39
C LEU A 91 7.23 -0.34 -6.43
N GLY A 92 7.45 -1.63 -6.71
CA GLY A 92 8.77 -2.26 -6.64
C GLY A 92 9.77 -1.64 -7.62
N ASN A 93 9.37 -1.47 -8.87
CA ASN A 93 10.22 -0.81 -9.87
C ASN A 93 10.48 0.67 -9.55
N LEU A 94 9.48 1.38 -8.98
CA LEU A 94 9.64 2.77 -8.56
C LEU A 94 10.71 2.89 -7.48
N VAL A 95 10.58 2.12 -6.40
CA VAL A 95 11.55 2.12 -5.28
C VAL A 95 12.95 1.79 -5.80
N GLN A 96 13.08 0.72 -6.58
CA GLN A 96 14.36 0.29 -7.12
C GLN A 96 14.99 1.33 -8.06
N ARG A 97 14.18 2.01 -8.88
CA ARG A 97 14.62 3.06 -9.78
C ARG A 97 15.11 4.30 -9.02
N VAL A 98 14.37 4.75 -8.02
CA VAL A 98 14.77 5.89 -7.19
C VAL A 98 16.06 5.57 -6.43
N ALA A 99 16.13 4.42 -5.76
CA ALA A 99 17.33 3.99 -5.04
C ALA A 99 18.57 3.91 -5.95
N LYS A 100 18.44 3.36 -7.15
CA LYS A 100 19.54 3.33 -8.14
C LYS A 100 19.99 4.72 -8.58
N MET A 101 19.04 5.65 -8.76
CA MET A 101 19.39 7.03 -9.14
C MET A 101 20.11 7.74 -8.00
N VAL A 102 19.65 7.61 -6.76
CA VAL A 102 20.33 8.17 -5.58
C VAL A 102 21.73 7.59 -5.44
N GLN A 103 21.88 6.27 -5.55
CA GLN A 103 23.19 5.62 -5.50
C GLN A 103 24.13 6.10 -6.61
N SER A 104 23.62 6.21 -7.84
CA SER A 104 24.45 6.55 -9.01
C SER A 104 24.78 8.04 -9.11
N TYR A 105 23.91 8.90 -8.66
CA TYR A 105 24.06 10.35 -8.86
C TYR A 105 24.50 11.10 -7.61
N GLN A 106 24.17 10.59 -6.40
CA GLN A 106 24.48 11.22 -5.11
C GLN A 106 25.24 10.31 -4.15
N ALA A 107 25.88 9.24 -4.63
CA ALA A 107 26.63 8.28 -3.81
C ALA A 107 25.84 7.71 -2.62
N GLY A 108 24.53 7.60 -2.75
CA GLY A 108 23.64 7.09 -1.69
C GLY A 108 23.25 8.12 -0.61
N VAL A 109 23.64 9.38 -0.76
CA VAL A 109 23.35 10.42 0.22
C VAL A 109 22.27 11.35 -0.34
N ILE A 110 21.20 11.56 0.43
CA ILE A 110 20.14 12.51 0.10
C ILE A 110 20.39 13.78 0.90
N GLY A 111 20.44 14.93 0.22
CA GLY A 111 20.56 16.23 0.89
C GLY A 111 19.28 16.64 1.64
N ASP A 112 19.39 17.70 2.44
CA ASP A 112 18.25 18.34 3.08
C ASP A 112 17.32 18.94 2.02
N ALA A 113 16.29 18.21 1.65
CA ALA A 113 15.28 18.71 0.73
C ALA A 113 13.93 18.78 1.42
N PRO A 114 13.06 19.70 0.99
CA PRO A 114 11.71 19.75 1.50
C PRO A 114 11.04 18.38 1.29
N GLN A 115 10.54 17.81 2.36
CA GLN A 115 9.75 16.58 2.29
C GLN A 115 8.52 16.85 1.42
N ALA A 116 8.19 15.90 0.57
CA ALA A 116 6.93 15.96 -0.15
C ALA A 116 5.78 15.83 0.84
N GLU A 117 5.01 16.89 1.00
CA GLU A 117 3.82 16.86 1.83
C GLU A 117 2.60 16.56 0.94
N HIS A 118 2.19 15.31 0.90
CA HIS A 118 0.88 14.96 0.37
C HIS A 118 -0.16 15.09 1.48
N ASP A 119 -1.37 15.53 1.14
CA ASP A 119 -2.46 15.62 2.09
C ASP A 119 -2.82 14.22 2.64
N MET A 120 -2.64 14.05 3.93
CA MET A 120 -2.95 12.81 4.64
C MET A 120 -4.41 12.73 5.14
N GLY A 121 -5.19 13.79 4.96
CA GLY A 121 -6.57 13.88 5.44
C GLY A 121 -7.44 12.75 4.90
N PRO A 122 -7.54 12.55 3.57
CA PRO A 122 -8.32 11.46 2.98
C PRO A 122 -7.90 10.09 3.48
N TYR A 123 -6.60 9.79 3.51
CA TYR A 123 -6.07 8.51 4.01
C TYR A 123 -6.50 8.26 5.46
N ARG A 124 -6.33 9.24 6.35
CA ARG A 124 -6.72 9.11 7.77
C ARG A 124 -8.22 8.89 7.91
N HIS A 125 -9.02 9.64 7.19
CA HIS A 125 -10.47 9.48 7.17
C HIS A 125 -10.88 8.06 6.79
N PHE A 126 -10.31 7.50 5.73
CA PHE A 126 -10.59 6.14 5.29
C PHE A 126 -10.10 5.08 6.29
N MET A 127 -8.96 5.29 6.92
CA MET A 127 -8.49 4.41 8.00
C MET A 127 -9.41 4.41 9.22
N GLU A 128 -9.86 5.59 9.66
CA GLU A 128 -10.77 5.76 10.80
C GLU A 128 -12.17 5.18 10.53
N SER A 129 -12.62 5.23 9.28
CA SER A 129 -13.90 4.65 8.85
C SER A 129 -13.81 3.16 8.45
N PHE A 130 -12.64 2.53 8.61
CA PHE A 130 -12.37 1.14 8.19
C PHE A 130 -12.57 0.89 6.69
N ALA A 131 -12.46 1.91 5.86
CA ALA A 131 -12.51 1.83 4.40
C ALA A 131 -11.10 1.55 3.84
N PHE A 132 -10.53 0.40 4.18
CA PHE A 132 -9.12 0.07 3.93
C PHE A 132 -8.75 0.07 2.45
N ASN A 133 -9.65 -0.39 1.58
CA ASN A 133 -9.44 -0.35 0.13
C ASN A 133 -9.29 1.09 -0.37
N GLN A 134 -10.09 2.04 0.13
CA GLN A 134 -9.99 3.46 -0.22
C GLN A 134 -8.71 4.10 0.36
N ALA A 135 -8.32 3.73 1.59
CA ALA A 135 -7.04 4.15 2.15
C ALA A 135 -5.86 3.68 1.29
N MET A 136 -5.91 2.45 0.79
CA MET A 136 -4.91 1.90 -0.13
C MET A 136 -4.94 2.60 -1.50
N ASP A 137 -6.10 3.04 -1.98
CA ASP A 137 -6.20 3.83 -3.21
C ASP A 137 -5.47 5.16 -3.10
N GLU A 138 -5.55 5.86 -1.96
CA GLU A 138 -4.77 7.08 -1.72
C GLU A 138 -3.26 6.82 -1.83
N ILE A 139 -2.77 5.72 -1.25
CA ILE A 139 -1.34 5.35 -1.38
C ILE A 139 -0.96 5.16 -2.86
N TRP A 140 -1.80 4.44 -3.62
CA TRP A 140 -1.51 4.15 -5.04
C TRP A 140 -1.64 5.38 -5.94
N GLN A 141 -2.46 6.38 -5.58
CA GLN A 141 -2.46 7.68 -6.25
C GLN A 141 -1.09 8.37 -6.10
N ILE A 142 -0.51 8.36 -4.89
CA ILE A 142 0.82 8.94 -4.65
C ILE A 142 1.90 8.19 -5.44
N VAL A 143 1.89 6.85 -5.39
CA VAL A 143 2.83 6.00 -6.14
C VAL A 143 2.78 6.29 -7.65
N ARG A 144 1.58 6.35 -8.23
CA ARG A 144 1.39 6.66 -9.66
C ARG A 144 1.81 8.09 -9.99
N SER A 145 1.49 9.05 -9.14
CA SER A 145 1.91 10.44 -9.32
C SER A 145 3.41 10.60 -9.31
N LEU A 146 4.12 9.90 -8.42
CA LEU A 146 5.58 9.90 -8.38
C LEU A 146 6.19 9.22 -9.61
N ASN A 147 5.63 8.11 -10.10
CA ASN A 147 6.04 7.49 -11.34
C ASN A 147 5.92 8.47 -12.52
N GLN A 148 4.78 9.15 -12.65
CA GLN A 148 4.54 10.17 -13.69
C GLN A 148 5.49 11.36 -13.56
N TYR A 149 5.75 11.81 -12.31
CA TYR A 149 6.69 12.89 -12.04
C TYR A 149 8.09 12.53 -12.56
N ILE A 150 8.61 11.36 -12.21
CA ILE A 150 9.94 10.90 -12.64
C ILE A 150 10.05 10.80 -14.18
N GLU A 151 9.01 10.29 -14.85
CA GLU A 151 8.96 10.21 -16.31
C GLU A 151 8.95 11.62 -16.96
N ARG A 152 8.25 12.57 -16.35
CA ARG A 152 8.17 13.95 -16.84
C ARG A 152 9.47 14.71 -16.66
N VAL A 153 10.10 14.64 -15.48
CA VAL A 153 11.32 15.42 -15.16
C VAL A 153 12.58 14.77 -15.69
N GLN A 154 12.57 13.48 -15.99
CA GLN A 154 13.66 12.72 -16.56
C GLN A 154 15.01 12.94 -15.84
N PRO A 155 15.18 12.55 -14.57
CA PRO A 155 16.40 12.84 -13.78
C PRO A 155 17.68 12.38 -14.46
N TRP A 156 17.63 11.31 -15.25
CA TRP A 156 18.75 10.82 -16.06
C TRP A 156 19.22 11.78 -17.15
N GLN A 157 18.35 12.66 -17.65
CA GLN A 157 18.73 13.70 -18.60
C GLN A 157 19.37 14.90 -17.89
N VAL A 158 18.84 15.26 -16.71
CA VAL A 158 19.42 16.29 -15.84
C VAL A 158 20.83 15.86 -15.40
N ALA A 159 20.98 14.60 -14.97
CA ALA A 159 22.26 14.04 -14.56
C ALA A 159 23.36 14.11 -15.64
N LYS A 160 23.04 14.01 -16.92
CA LYS A 160 24.02 14.16 -18.03
C LYS A 160 24.58 15.57 -18.13
N LYS A 161 23.87 16.60 -17.67
CA LYS A 161 24.28 18.01 -17.76
C LYS A 161 25.09 18.47 -16.55
N ARG A 162 24.98 17.78 -15.39
CA ARG A 162 25.53 18.20 -14.10
C ARG A 162 27.04 18.51 -14.10
N ALA A 163 27.83 17.80 -14.90
CA ALA A 163 29.28 18.03 -14.97
C ALA A 163 29.67 19.40 -15.54
N LYS A 164 28.74 20.09 -16.25
CA LYS A 164 28.96 21.37 -16.90
C LYS A 164 28.05 22.49 -16.38
N ASP A 165 27.10 22.15 -15.55
CA ASP A 165 26.04 23.04 -15.10
C ASP A 165 25.74 22.80 -13.59
N PRO A 166 26.22 23.68 -12.70
CA PRO A 166 25.97 23.59 -11.28
C PRO A 166 24.47 23.68 -10.90
N GLU A 167 23.65 24.37 -11.70
CA GLU A 167 22.21 24.45 -11.48
C GLU A 167 21.55 23.08 -11.76
N ALA A 168 22.06 22.34 -12.74
CA ALA A 168 21.59 20.99 -13.01
C ALA A 168 21.91 20.01 -11.86
N GLU A 169 23.04 20.19 -11.17
CA GLU A 169 23.37 19.37 -9.98
C GLU A 169 22.39 19.66 -8.83
N ALA A 170 22.14 20.95 -8.52
CA ALA A 170 21.19 21.35 -7.49
C ALA A 170 19.76 20.83 -7.80
N HIS A 171 19.31 21.05 -9.02
CA HIS A 171 18.01 20.59 -9.49
C HIS A 171 17.85 19.06 -9.43
N LEU A 172 18.89 18.30 -9.78
CA LEU A 172 18.89 16.84 -9.65
C LEU A 172 18.75 16.43 -8.18
N GLY A 173 19.43 17.13 -7.27
CA GLY A 173 19.32 16.95 -5.83
C GLY A 173 17.88 17.12 -5.33
N GLU A 174 17.22 18.21 -5.74
CA GLU A 174 15.82 18.48 -5.38
C GLU A 174 14.87 17.41 -5.91
N ILE A 175 15.02 16.95 -7.15
CA ILE A 175 14.20 15.88 -7.74
C ILE A 175 14.32 14.60 -6.93
N LEU A 176 15.56 14.18 -6.62
CA LEU A 176 15.80 12.93 -5.91
C LEU A 176 15.33 13.00 -4.46
N ALA A 177 15.54 14.13 -3.80
CA ALA A 177 15.07 14.32 -2.43
C ALA A 177 13.53 14.33 -2.35
N TYR A 178 12.85 15.00 -3.30
CA TYR A 178 11.39 14.92 -3.42
C TYR A 178 10.91 13.47 -3.61
N ALA A 179 11.56 12.72 -4.50
CA ALA A 179 11.21 11.33 -4.77
C ALA A 179 11.39 10.44 -3.51
N CYS A 180 12.49 10.61 -2.79
CA CYS A 180 12.75 9.89 -1.54
C CYS A 180 11.77 10.28 -0.44
N GLY A 181 11.52 11.58 -0.24
CA GLY A 181 10.55 12.04 0.75
C GLY A 181 9.14 11.50 0.49
N THR A 182 8.73 11.45 -0.79
CA THR A 182 7.47 10.82 -1.20
C THR A 182 7.45 9.32 -0.89
N LEU A 183 8.53 8.59 -1.15
CA LEU A 183 8.63 7.16 -0.84
C LEU A 183 8.61 6.89 0.67
N LEU A 184 9.24 7.74 1.48
CA LEU A 184 9.16 7.64 2.94
C LEU A 184 7.72 7.82 3.43
N GLN A 185 7.00 8.80 2.90
CA GLN A 185 5.58 8.99 3.23
C GLN A 185 4.74 7.78 2.81
N VAL A 186 4.94 7.25 1.60
CA VAL A 186 4.30 6.01 1.13
C VAL A 186 4.62 4.84 2.07
N SER A 187 5.87 4.71 2.53
CA SER A 187 6.30 3.70 3.49
C SER A 187 5.50 3.78 4.80
N ASP A 188 5.38 4.97 5.37
CA ASP A 188 4.61 5.17 6.60
C ASP A 188 3.12 4.82 6.42
N MET A 189 2.52 5.20 5.29
CA MET A 189 1.14 4.84 4.97
C MET A 189 0.95 3.34 4.75
N LEU A 190 1.94 2.65 4.19
CA LEU A 190 1.92 1.20 3.95
C LEU A 190 2.11 0.37 5.22
N ARG A 191 2.71 0.92 6.27
CA ARG A 191 3.08 0.18 7.49
C ARG A 191 1.95 -0.65 8.11
N PRO A 192 0.69 -0.17 8.21
CA PRO A 192 -0.42 -0.98 8.73
C PRO A 192 -0.78 -2.18 7.85
N PHE A 193 -0.49 -2.12 6.56
CA PHE A 193 -0.86 -3.12 5.55
C PHE A 193 0.28 -4.09 5.26
N MET A 194 1.48 -3.57 5.04
CA MET A 194 2.67 -4.26 4.56
C MET A 194 3.91 -3.82 5.37
N PRO A 195 4.02 -4.21 6.65
CA PRO A 195 5.04 -3.69 7.56
C PRO A 195 6.48 -4.00 7.13
N GLN A 196 6.75 -5.20 6.57
CA GLN A 196 8.10 -5.57 6.13
C GLN A 196 8.50 -4.85 4.84
N THR A 197 7.54 -4.63 3.94
CA THR A 197 7.77 -3.81 2.73
C THR A 197 8.00 -2.35 3.10
N ALA A 198 7.21 -1.81 4.01
CA ALA A 198 7.40 -0.47 4.54
C ALA A 198 8.80 -0.29 5.16
N GLU A 199 9.26 -1.23 6.00
CA GLU A 199 10.59 -1.21 6.59
C GLU A 199 11.72 -1.24 5.55
N LYS A 200 11.54 -1.97 4.45
CA LYS A 200 12.53 -2.04 3.37
C LYS A 200 12.60 -0.77 2.51
N ILE A 201 11.51 0.00 2.45
CA ILE A 201 11.46 1.27 1.73
C ILE A 201 12.07 2.38 2.59
N HIS A 202 11.83 2.33 3.90
CA HIS A 202 12.32 3.31 4.87
C HIS A 202 13.84 3.22 5.01
#